data_7379ef8bd4809dd371724fe23b641c49
#
_entry.id   7379ef8bd4809dd371724fe23b641c49
#
_cell.length_a   1.000
_cell.length_b   1.000
_cell.length_c   1.000
_cell.angle_alpha   90.00
_cell.angle_beta   90.00
_cell.angle_gamma   90.00
#
_symmetry.space_group_name_H-M   'P 1'
#
loop_
_entity.id
_entity.type
_entity.pdbx_description
1 polymer ?
#
loop_
_entity_poly.entity_id
_entity_poly.type
_entity_poly.pdbx_seq_one_letter_code
_entity_poly.pdbx_strand_id
1 'polypeptide(L)'
;MYTTDVLKKRMPDGAYDAELSKLYPSGTVDAQKKRYCRVIGEFEEFYGSSREAGLFSAPGRTEIGGNHTDHNHGRVLAASVNLDAIAVAAKSEGTVVNVKSEGYAMDTIDISDLEPHEAEFGKSKALVRGVCAEFKSRGYNIGAFDAATASDVLSGSGLSSSAAFEVLLGTILNHLFNDGKVSDVEIAQIAQAAENKFFGKPCGLLDQMTSSVGSFVEIDFADPANPVIEKLDFDFASCGYALCIVDTGGSHSDLTDEYAAVRKEMESVAEYLGKSVLREVDEDEFMKNIADIRSSCGDRAVLRAMHFYGDNARVEKQAAALKAGDFETFKKYIIESGRSSYMYNQNVYSCKKASEQPVSLALSLSEKLLDGCGAWRVHGGGFAGTIQAFVPLNKLDEYKDLMEKVFGSGSCYILSVRPVGGVEL
;
A
#
# COMPACT_ATOMS: atom_id res chain seq x y z
N MET A 1 -19.43 18.13 7.79
CA MET A 1 -18.54 18.86 8.76
C MET A 1 -19.34 19.37 9.95
N TYR A 2 -18.73 19.45 11.15
CA TYR A 2 -19.29 19.96 12.40
C TYR A 2 -18.23 20.76 13.14
N THR A 3 -18.63 21.60 14.12
CA THR A 3 -17.62 22.23 14.98
C THR A 3 -16.91 21.20 15.84
N THR A 4 -15.64 21.45 16.18
CA THR A 4 -14.83 20.51 16.98
C THR A 4 -15.46 20.17 18.33
N ASP A 5 -16.15 21.11 18.95
CA ASP A 5 -16.93 20.87 20.18
C ASP A 5 -18.07 19.86 20.00
N VAL A 6 -18.71 19.89 18.83
CA VAL A 6 -19.73 18.89 18.43
C VAL A 6 -19.09 17.55 18.12
N LEU A 7 -17.99 17.52 17.39
CA LEU A 7 -17.25 16.30 17.08
C LEU A 7 -16.79 15.56 18.35
N LYS A 8 -16.27 16.29 19.35
CA LYS A 8 -15.86 15.72 20.64
C LYS A 8 -17.00 15.05 21.41
N LYS A 9 -18.24 15.51 21.23
CA LYS A 9 -19.42 14.87 21.83
C LYS A 9 -19.91 13.70 20.99
N ARG A 10 -20.03 13.88 19.68
CA ARG A 10 -20.63 12.91 18.77
C ARG A 10 -19.77 11.64 18.62
N MET A 11 -18.42 11.78 18.65
CA MET A 11 -17.52 10.66 18.48
C MET A 11 -17.66 9.60 19.60
N PRO A 12 -17.55 9.93 20.89
CA PRO A 12 -17.77 8.95 21.96
C PRO A 12 -19.23 8.46 22.07
N ASP A 13 -20.22 9.31 21.71
CA ASP A 13 -21.64 8.98 21.77
C ASP A 13 -22.11 7.96 20.71
N GLY A 14 -21.19 7.49 19.84
CA GLY A 14 -21.47 6.45 18.86
C GLY A 14 -22.11 6.95 17.56
N ALA A 15 -22.13 8.26 17.31
CA ALA A 15 -22.69 8.81 16.08
C ALA A 15 -21.96 8.38 14.81
N TYR A 16 -20.74 7.86 14.93
CA TYR A 16 -19.88 7.37 13.84
C TYR A 16 -19.67 5.86 13.88
N ASP A 17 -20.37 5.12 14.77
CA ASP A 17 -20.12 3.69 14.96
C ASP A 17 -20.39 2.87 13.68
N ALA A 18 -21.39 3.27 12.89
CA ALA A 18 -21.72 2.59 11.62
C ALA A 18 -20.64 2.81 10.55
N GLU A 19 -20.11 4.03 10.45
CA GLU A 19 -19.02 4.37 9.54
C GLU A 19 -17.71 3.68 9.97
N LEU A 20 -17.36 3.79 11.26
CA LEU A 20 -16.16 3.15 11.81
C LEU A 20 -16.19 1.63 11.68
N SER A 21 -17.36 0.99 11.83
CA SER A 21 -17.52 -0.46 11.66
C SER A 21 -17.30 -0.93 10.21
N LYS A 22 -17.39 -0.04 9.22
CA LYS A 22 -17.02 -0.34 7.83
C LYS A 22 -15.51 -0.23 7.59
N LEU A 23 -14.82 0.60 8.37
CA LEU A 23 -13.40 0.88 8.19
C LEU A 23 -12.52 -0.09 8.99
N TYR A 24 -12.99 -0.55 10.14
CA TYR A 24 -12.17 -1.27 11.10
C TYR A 24 -12.81 -2.58 11.54
N PRO A 25 -12.00 -3.58 11.93
CA PRO A 25 -12.50 -4.86 12.44
C PRO A 25 -13.45 -4.70 13.63
N SER A 26 -14.40 -5.62 13.74
CA SER A 26 -15.29 -5.68 14.89
C SER A 26 -14.48 -5.77 16.20
N GLY A 27 -14.91 -5.04 17.23
CA GLY A 27 -14.23 -4.97 18.53
C GLY A 27 -13.11 -3.92 18.61
N THR A 28 -12.74 -3.25 17.52
CA THR A 28 -11.72 -2.17 17.55
C THR A 28 -12.34 -0.76 17.50
N VAL A 29 -13.64 -0.63 17.26
CA VAL A 29 -14.33 0.65 17.09
C VAL A 29 -14.12 1.61 18.27
N ASP A 30 -14.19 1.11 19.51
CA ASP A 30 -13.96 1.96 20.70
C ASP A 30 -12.51 2.48 20.80
N ALA A 31 -11.55 1.70 20.35
CA ALA A 31 -10.15 2.16 20.25
C ALA A 31 -10.01 3.25 19.20
N GLN A 32 -10.69 3.10 18.07
CA GLN A 32 -10.67 4.10 17.00
C GLN A 32 -11.40 5.40 17.42
N LYS A 33 -12.54 5.31 18.12
CA LYS A 33 -13.18 6.50 18.69
C LYS A 33 -12.23 7.28 19.60
N LYS A 34 -11.47 6.59 20.47
CA LYS A 34 -10.47 7.23 21.32
C LYS A 34 -9.35 7.90 20.51
N ARG A 35 -8.92 7.25 19.42
CA ARG A 35 -7.91 7.79 18.51
C ARG A 35 -8.40 9.06 17.82
N TYR A 36 -9.62 9.07 17.27
CA TYR A 36 -10.23 10.29 16.70
C TYR A 36 -10.43 11.39 17.75
N CYS A 37 -10.91 11.07 18.96
CA CYS A 37 -11.04 12.05 20.04
C CYS A 37 -9.70 12.73 20.39
N ARG A 38 -8.59 11.96 20.37
CA ARG A 38 -7.26 12.49 20.61
C ARG A 38 -6.85 13.46 19.50
N VAL A 39 -7.01 13.08 18.22
CA VAL A 39 -6.68 13.97 17.10
C VAL A 39 -7.54 15.22 17.06
N ILE A 40 -8.84 15.13 17.43
CA ILE A 40 -9.69 16.32 17.60
C ILE A 40 -9.11 17.23 18.69
N GLY A 41 -8.65 16.66 19.81
CA GLY A 41 -8.00 17.42 20.89
C GLY A 41 -6.72 18.12 20.43
N GLU A 42 -5.86 17.42 19.70
CA GLU A 42 -4.63 17.97 19.11
C GLU A 42 -4.93 19.08 18.09
N PHE A 43 -5.95 18.90 17.26
CA PHE A 43 -6.39 19.96 16.35
C PHE A 43 -6.75 21.24 17.08
N GLU A 44 -7.53 21.14 18.18
CA GLU A 44 -7.89 22.32 18.97
C GLU A 44 -6.70 22.96 19.70
N GLU A 45 -5.74 22.16 20.15
CA GLU A 45 -4.52 22.67 20.78
C GLU A 45 -3.71 23.56 19.82
N PHE A 46 -3.57 23.15 18.55
CA PHE A 46 -2.77 23.87 17.56
C PHE A 46 -3.53 24.98 16.85
N TYR A 47 -4.84 24.82 16.61
CA TYR A 47 -5.59 25.67 15.70
C TYR A 47 -6.84 26.32 16.31
N GLY A 48 -7.11 26.08 17.59
CA GLY A 48 -8.25 26.63 18.32
C GLY A 48 -9.51 25.76 18.26
N SER A 49 -10.37 25.94 19.24
CA SER A 49 -11.65 25.22 19.40
C SER A 49 -12.77 25.84 18.57
N SER A 50 -13.90 25.13 18.50
CA SER A 50 -15.15 25.58 17.86
C SER A 50 -15.03 25.85 16.36
N ARG A 51 -14.01 25.34 15.70
CA ARG A 51 -13.85 25.42 14.23
C ARG A 51 -14.67 24.33 13.54
N GLU A 52 -15.30 24.67 12.42
CA GLU A 52 -15.96 23.71 11.56
C GLU A 52 -14.91 22.85 10.87
N ALA A 53 -14.92 21.53 11.15
CA ALA A 53 -13.92 20.58 10.68
C ALA A 53 -14.56 19.29 10.18
N GLY A 54 -13.86 18.59 9.30
CA GLY A 54 -14.15 17.23 8.84
C GLY A 54 -13.23 16.21 9.50
N LEU A 55 -13.67 14.96 9.54
CA LEU A 55 -12.89 13.79 9.95
C LEU A 55 -12.55 12.98 8.72
N PHE A 56 -11.27 12.65 8.50
CA PHE A 56 -10.79 11.99 7.29
C PHE A 56 -9.97 10.75 7.64
N SER A 57 -9.97 9.78 6.72
CA SER A 57 -9.17 8.56 6.83
C SER A 57 -8.74 8.08 5.46
N ALA A 58 -7.48 7.65 5.33
CA ALA A 58 -6.97 6.96 4.16
C ALA A 58 -6.13 5.73 4.58
N PRO A 59 -6.41 4.54 4.01
CA PRO A 59 -5.78 3.29 4.43
C PRO A 59 -4.35 3.14 3.89
N GLY A 60 -3.54 2.33 4.59
CA GLY A 60 -2.40 1.66 4.00
C GLY A 60 -2.84 0.56 3.03
N ARG A 61 -1.87 -0.09 2.38
CA ARG A 61 -2.13 -1.17 1.41
C ARG A 61 -1.17 -2.33 1.60
N THR A 62 -1.55 -3.51 1.13
CA THR A 62 -0.71 -4.70 1.03
C THR A 62 -0.71 -5.23 -0.40
N GLU A 63 0.45 -5.69 -0.88
CA GLU A 63 0.55 -6.42 -2.15
C GLU A 63 0.06 -7.86 -1.96
N ILE A 64 -0.87 -8.30 -2.80
CA ILE A 64 -1.46 -9.64 -2.75
C ILE A 64 -0.84 -10.56 -3.81
N GLY A 65 -0.62 -10.07 -5.02
CA GLY A 65 -0.09 -10.84 -6.15
C GLY A 65 0.57 -9.93 -7.18
N GLY A 66 1.34 -10.55 -8.11
CA GLY A 66 2.09 -9.79 -9.10
C GLY A 66 3.42 -9.26 -8.55
N ASN A 67 4.14 -10.09 -7.79
CA ASN A 67 5.39 -9.69 -7.16
C ASN A 67 6.44 -9.30 -8.19
N HIS A 68 6.89 -8.05 -8.19
CA HIS A 68 7.84 -7.49 -9.15
C HIS A 68 7.40 -7.55 -10.63
N THR A 69 6.10 -7.55 -10.90
CA THR A 69 5.59 -7.51 -12.28
C THR A 69 5.35 -6.09 -12.80
N ASP A 70 5.06 -5.15 -11.92
CA ASP A 70 4.68 -3.75 -12.23
C ASP A 70 5.73 -2.99 -13.04
N HIS A 71 7.02 -3.11 -12.67
CA HIS A 71 8.11 -2.44 -13.38
C HIS A 71 8.40 -3.01 -14.78
N ASN A 72 7.78 -4.14 -15.15
CA ASN A 72 7.78 -4.71 -16.49
C ASN A 72 6.38 -4.64 -17.14
N HIS A 73 5.56 -3.69 -16.72
CA HIS A 73 4.21 -3.42 -17.22
C HIS A 73 3.24 -4.59 -17.03
N GLY A 74 3.47 -5.42 -16.02
CA GLY A 74 2.60 -6.56 -15.69
C GLY A 74 1.38 -6.16 -14.87
N ARG A 75 0.66 -7.19 -14.43
CA ARG A 75 -0.51 -7.08 -13.55
C ARG A 75 -0.11 -7.22 -12.11
N VAL A 76 -0.83 -6.53 -11.24
CA VAL A 76 -0.71 -6.64 -9.80
C VAL A 76 -2.08 -6.76 -9.15
N LEU A 77 -2.14 -7.46 -8.03
CA LEU A 77 -3.30 -7.49 -7.13
C LEU A 77 -2.87 -6.95 -5.78
N ALA A 78 -3.57 -5.95 -5.28
CA ALA A 78 -3.32 -5.36 -3.98
C ALA A 78 -4.62 -5.22 -3.19
N ALA A 79 -4.51 -4.95 -1.88
CA ALA A 79 -5.67 -4.68 -1.04
C ALA A 79 -5.36 -3.56 -0.05
N SER A 80 -6.34 -2.69 0.18
CA SER A 80 -6.29 -1.74 1.27
C SER A 80 -6.50 -2.43 2.60
N VAL A 81 -5.85 -1.94 3.65
CA VAL A 81 -5.89 -2.54 4.99
C VAL A 81 -6.53 -1.60 6.01
N ASN A 82 -6.91 -2.15 7.16
CA ASN A 82 -7.54 -1.39 8.25
C ASN A 82 -6.60 -0.44 9.01
N LEU A 83 -5.28 -0.53 8.81
CA LEU A 83 -4.34 0.46 9.31
C LEU A 83 -4.36 1.68 8.40
N ASP A 84 -4.54 2.85 8.97
CA ASP A 84 -4.75 4.07 8.20
C ASP A 84 -4.04 5.30 8.79
N ALA A 85 -4.00 6.35 7.98
CA ALA A 85 -3.74 7.70 8.41
C ALA A 85 -5.09 8.42 8.55
N ILE A 86 -5.32 9.07 9.71
CA ILE A 86 -6.53 9.85 9.98
C ILE A 86 -6.20 11.33 10.14
N ALA A 87 -7.18 12.17 9.87
CA ALA A 87 -7.08 13.62 10.07
C ALA A 87 -8.34 14.25 10.61
N VAL A 88 -8.15 15.35 11.33
CA VAL A 88 -9.12 16.40 11.55
C VAL A 88 -8.64 17.60 10.75
N ALA A 89 -9.47 18.12 9.83
CA ALA A 89 -9.06 19.23 8.98
C ALA A 89 -10.18 20.27 8.82
N ALA A 90 -9.80 21.55 8.77
CA ALA A 90 -10.70 22.69 8.59
C ALA A 90 -10.12 23.70 7.61
N LYS A 91 -10.98 24.37 6.84
CA LYS A 91 -10.56 25.51 6.02
C LYS A 91 -9.94 26.59 6.90
N SER A 92 -8.94 27.27 6.40
CA SER A 92 -8.36 28.47 7.01
C SER A 92 -8.33 29.64 6.03
N GLU A 93 -8.03 30.82 6.53
CA GLU A 93 -7.90 32.01 5.67
C GLU A 93 -6.48 32.17 5.13
N GLY A 94 -6.36 32.85 3.98
CA GLY A 94 -5.08 33.15 3.35
C GLY A 94 -4.57 32.06 2.41
N THR A 95 -3.25 31.86 2.37
CA THR A 95 -2.56 30.97 1.41
C THR A 95 -1.69 29.92 2.10
N VAL A 96 -1.83 29.75 3.41
CA VAL A 96 -0.96 28.83 4.16
C VAL A 96 -1.71 27.57 4.55
N VAL A 97 -1.12 26.41 4.23
CA VAL A 97 -1.54 25.12 4.70
C VAL A 97 -0.65 24.70 5.86
N ASN A 98 -1.26 24.31 6.97
CA ASN A 98 -0.56 23.79 8.13
C ASN A 98 -0.99 22.36 8.41
N VAL A 99 -0.03 21.44 8.46
CA VAL A 99 -0.28 20.03 8.79
C VAL A 99 0.56 19.64 10.00
N LYS A 100 -0.08 19.31 11.08
CA LYS A 100 0.53 18.78 12.29
C LYS A 100 0.33 17.27 12.35
N SER A 101 1.37 16.53 12.05
CA SER A 101 1.38 15.07 12.21
C SER A 101 1.88 14.69 13.60
N GLU A 102 1.24 13.69 14.23
CA GLU A 102 1.61 13.18 15.55
C GLU A 102 3.09 12.76 15.57
N GLY A 103 3.85 13.24 16.56
CA GLY A 103 5.28 12.92 16.70
C GLY A 103 6.22 13.73 15.79
N TYR A 104 5.72 14.57 14.89
CA TYR A 104 6.54 15.36 13.95
C TYR A 104 6.38 16.86 14.16
N ALA A 105 7.31 17.63 13.62
CA ALA A 105 7.17 19.09 13.53
C ALA A 105 5.99 19.45 12.58
N MET A 106 5.44 20.64 12.76
CA MET A 106 4.40 21.15 11.88
C MET A 106 4.97 21.45 10.48
N ASP A 107 4.33 20.94 9.45
CA ASP A 107 4.57 21.33 8.07
C ASP A 107 3.75 22.59 7.77
N THR A 108 4.42 23.66 7.32
CA THR A 108 3.78 24.91 6.92
C THR A 108 4.16 25.22 5.49
N ILE A 109 3.17 25.33 4.61
CA ILE A 109 3.33 25.48 3.17
C ILE A 109 2.51 26.68 2.68
N ASP A 110 3.15 27.64 2.03
CA ASP A 110 2.47 28.68 1.29
C ASP A 110 2.09 28.18 -0.10
N ILE A 111 0.78 28.01 -0.37
CA ILE A 111 0.25 27.52 -1.64
C ILE A 111 0.15 28.62 -2.72
N SER A 112 0.63 29.82 -2.46
CA SER A 112 0.91 30.81 -3.51
C SER A 112 2.13 30.41 -4.35
N ASP A 113 3.05 29.65 -3.76
CA ASP A 113 4.21 29.01 -4.40
C ASP A 113 4.04 27.49 -4.43
N LEU A 114 3.80 26.94 -5.60
CA LEU A 114 3.56 25.51 -5.85
C LEU A 114 4.67 24.87 -6.70
N GLU A 115 5.82 25.52 -6.84
CA GLU A 115 6.97 24.93 -7.52
C GLU A 115 7.67 23.87 -6.64
N PRO A 116 8.28 22.83 -7.23
CA PRO A 116 9.09 21.87 -6.48
C PRO A 116 10.34 22.54 -5.89
N HIS A 117 10.62 22.25 -4.62
CA HIS A 117 11.81 22.74 -3.93
C HIS A 117 12.75 21.59 -3.57
N GLU A 118 13.96 21.56 -4.10
CA GLU A 118 14.94 20.50 -3.80
C GLU A 118 15.24 20.38 -2.29
N ALA A 119 15.18 21.48 -1.55
CA ALA A 119 15.36 21.48 -0.09
C ALA A 119 14.25 20.75 0.69
N GLU A 120 13.12 20.48 0.04
CA GLU A 120 11.98 19.74 0.58
C GLU A 120 11.99 18.25 0.19
N PHE A 121 12.86 17.82 -0.73
CA PHE A 121 12.94 16.42 -1.16
C PHE A 121 13.13 15.47 0.03
N GLY A 122 12.35 14.38 0.03
CA GLY A 122 12.35 13.40 1.12
C GLY A 122 11.60 13.84 2.39
N LYS A 123 10.91 14.98 2.39
CA LYS A 123 10.15 15.51 3.54
C LYS A 123 8.65 15.53 3.26
N SER A 124 7.83 15.32 4.29
CA SER A 124 6.37 15.39 4.23
C SER A 124 5.84 16.71 3.62
N LYS A 125 6.52 17.80 3.88
CA LYS A 125 6.27 19.11 3.34
C LYS A 125 6.19 19.14 1.80
N ALA A 126 7.08 18.41 1.13
CA ALA A 126 7.06 18.27 -0.33
C ALA A 126 5.79 17.56 -0.81
N LEU A 127 5.30 16.55 -0.08
CA LEU A 127 4.05 15.86 -0.42
C LEU A 127 2.84 16.79 -0.29
N VAL A 128 2.78 17.59 0.78
CA VAL A 128 1.67 18.56 0.96
C VAL A 128 1.66 19.57 -0.20
N ARG A 129 2.82 20.15 -0.54
CA ARG A 129 2.97 21.06 -1.68
C ARG A 129 2.59 20.39 -2.99
N GLY A 130 3.10 19.18 -3.23
CA GLY A 130 2.89 18.41 -4.44
C GLY A 130 1.42 18.06 -4.68
N VAL A 131 0.71 17.60 -3.66
CA VAL A 131 -0.72 17.29 -3.79
C VAL A 131 -1.52 18.57 -4.10
N CYS A 132 -1.25 19.70 -3.43
CA CYS A 132 -1.89 20.98 -3.77
C CYS A 132 -1.58 21.44 -5.20
N ALA A 133 -0.31 21.31 -5.65
CA ALA A 133 0.11 21.69 -7.00
C ALA A 133 -0.59 20.83 -8.07
N GLU A 134 -0.64 19.51 -7.87
CA GLU A 134 -1.27 18.60 -8.83
C GLU A 134 -2.80 18.77 -8.87
N PHE A 135 -3.48 19.05 -7.74
CA PHE A 135 -4.90 19.45 -7.75
C PHE A 135 -5.11 20.68 -8.63
N LYS A 136 -4.35 21.74 -8.39
CA LYS A 136 -4.46 23.01 -9.15
C LYS A 136 -4.14 22.81 -10.64
N SER A 137 -3.12 22.04 -10.98
CA SER A 137 -2.71 21.80 -12.36
C SER A 137 -3.79 21.08 -13.19
N ARG A 138 -4.63 20.27 -12.52
CA ARG A 138 -5.76 19.57 -13.13
C ARG A 138 -7.06 20.38 -13.13
N GLY A 139 -7.02 21.63 -12.65
CA GLY A 139 -8.16 22.55 -12.66
C GLY A 139 -9.08 22.42 -11.45
N TYR A 140 -8.67 21.68 -10.41
CA TYR A 140 -9.41 21.58 -9.15
C TYR A 140 -9.14 22.74 -8.22
N ASN A 141 -10.09 23.02 -7.34
CA ASN A 141 -9.94 24.07 -6.34
C ASN A 141 -8.99 23.61 -5.23
N ILE A 142 -8.15 24.52 -4.80
CA ILE A 142 -7.33 24.41 -3.60
C ILE A 142 -7.55 25.62 -2.71
N GLY A 143 -7.24 25.52 -1.44
CA GLY A 143 -7.31 26.63 -0.48
C GLY A 143 -6.49 26.32 0.76
N ALA A 144 -6.32 27.33 1.59
CA ALA A 144 -5.66 27.18 2.88
C ALA A 144 -6.50 26.28 3.81
N PHE A 145 -5.83 25.39 4.52
CA PHE A 145 -6.43 24.54 5.56
C PHE A 145 -5.45 24.24 6.67
N ASP A 146 -5.99 23.90 7.82
CA ASP A 146 -5.24 23.37 8.94
C ASP A 146 -5.66 21.93 9.20
N ALA A 147 -4.71 21.04 9.46
CA ALA A 147 -4.96 19.64 9.73
C ALA A 147 -4.09 19.10 10.88
N ALA A 148 -4.69 18.32 11.77
CA ALA A 148 -3.99 17.45 12.71
C ALA A 148 -4.15 16.01 12.23
N THR A 149 -3.05 15.23 12.16
CA THR A 149 -3.05 13.87 11.62
C THR A 149 -2.37 12.88 12.55
N ALA A 150 -2.85 11.64 12.55
CA ALA A 150 -2.19 10.50 13.21
C ALA A 150 -2.22 9.28 12.29
N SER A 151 -1.17 8.44 12.32
CA SER A 151 -1.07 7.28 11.45
C SER A 151 -0.73 6.03 12.26
N ASP A 152 -1.50 4.95 12.01
CA ASP A 152 -1.20 3.59 12.45
C ASP A 152 -0.52 2.79 11.33
N VAL A 153 -0.36 3.37 10.13
CA VAL A 153 0.36 2.73 9.02
C VAL A 153 1.84 2.71 9.34
N LEU A 154 2.37 1.53 9.55
CA LEU A 154 3.74 1.31 9.99
C LEU A 154 4.76 1.71 8.92
N SER A 155 5.67 2.57 9.26
CA SER A 155 6.79 2.92 8.37
C SER A 155 7.76 1.75 8.22
N GLY A 156 8.15 1.44 6.98
CA GLY A 156 9.11 0.36 6.69
C GLY A 156 8.53 -1.06 6.69
N SER A 157 7.24 -1.25 7.01
CA SER A 157 6.56 -2.56 7.03
C SER A 157 6.05 -3.03 5.65
N GLY A 158 6.27 -2.26 4.59
CA GLY A 158 5.69 -2.55 3.28
C GLY A 158 4.20 -2.19 3.13
N LEU A 159 3.61 -1.46 4.08
CA LEU A 159 2.19 -1.06 4.06
C LEU A 159 1.94 0.34 3.46
N SER A 160 2.99 1.02 2.99
CA SER A 160 2.96 2.31 2.29
C SER A 160 2.35 3.48 3.07
N SER A 161 3.04 3.91 4.11
CA SER A 161 2.61 5.08 4.90
C SER A 161 2.64 6.39 4.10
N SER A 162 3.52 6.54 3.10
CA SER A 162 3.56 7.72 2.22
C SER A 162 2.30 7.83 1.39
N ALA A 163 1.90 6.75 0.71
CA ALA A 163 0.68 6.75 -0.11
C ALA A 163 -0.59 7.02 0.71
N ALA A 164 -0.69 6.43 1.92
CA ALA A 164 -1.81 6.72 2.82
C ALA A 164 -1.88 8.21 3.20
N PHE A 165 -0.73 8.84 3.47
CA PHE A 165 -0.66 10.27 3.78
C PHE A 165 -1.02 11.14 2.58
N GLU A 166 -0.49 10.84 1.39
CA GLU A 166 -0.78 11.55 0.15
C GLU A 166 -2.27 11.47 -0.23
N VAL A 167 -2.85 10.27 -0.15
CA VAL A 167 -4.28 10.05 -0.39
C VAL A 167 -5.13 10.76 0.67
N LEU A 168 -4.71 10.77 1.94
CA LEU A 168 -5.38 11.54 2.99
C LEU A 168 -5.44 13.03 2.64
N LEU A 169 -4.32 13.62 2.20
CA LEU A 169 -4.27 15.03 1.76
C LEU A 169 -5.19 15.27 0.56
N GLY A 170 -5.18 14.37 -0.43
CA GLY A 170 -6.07 14.42 -1.58
C GLY A 170 -7.54 14.35 -1.18
N THR A 171 -7.89 13.46 -0.25
CA THR A 171 -9.25 13.34 0.31
C THR A 171 -9.67 14.62 1.03
N ILE A 172 -8.80 15.21 1.84
CA ILE A 172 -9.06 16.51 2.52
C ILE A 172 -9.35 17.60 1.49
N LEU A 173 -8.50 17.78 0.48
CA LEU A 173 -8.71 18.80 -0.56
C LEU A 173 -9.98 18.56 -1.37
N ASN A 174 -10.29 17.29 -1.67
CA ASN A 174 -11.49 16.91 -2.38
C ASN A 174 -12.75 17.34 -1.62
N HIS A 175 -12.85 17.03 -0.35
CA HIS A 175 -14.04 17.35 0.44
C HIS A 175 -14.10 18.82 0.89
N LEU A 176 -12.97 19.42 1.25
CA LEU A 176 -12.96 20.81 1.67
C LEU A 176 -13.25 21.79 0.52
N PHE A 177 -12.76 21.52 -0.70
CA PHE A 177 -12.77 22.52 -1.78
C PHE A 177 -13.43 22.06 -3.08
N ASN A 178 -13.79 20.77 -3.22
CA ASN A 178 -14.28 20.20 -4.49
C ASN A 178 -15.56 19.38 -4.30
N ASP A 179 -16.25 19.49 -3.18
CA ASP A 179 -17.53 18.83 -2.88
C ASP A 179 -17.48 17.29 -3.04
N GLY A 180 -16.31 16.66 -2.84
CA GLY A 180 -16.13 15.21 -3.01
C GLY A 180 -16.19 14.73 -4.47
N LYS A 181 -16.01 15.60 -5.47
CA LYS A 181 -16.23 15.26 -6.90
C LYS A 181 -14.98 14.73 -7.61
N VAL A 182 -13.79 14.84 -7.02
CA VAL A 182 -12.58 14.25 -7.59
C VAL A 182 -12.62 12.76 -7.38
N SER A 183 -12.46 11.99 -8.45
CA SER A 183 -12.53 10.52 -8.38
C SER A 183 -11.34 9.92 -7.62
N ASP A 184 -11.53 8.73 -7.04
CA ASP A 184 -10.48 7.99 -6.34
C ASP A 184 -9.25 7.75 -7.23
N VAL A 185 -9.48 7.46 -8.51
CA VAL A 185 -8.42 7.27 -9.51
C VAL A 185 -7.60 8.54 -9.71
N GLU A 186 -8.26 9.70 -9.80
CA GLU A 186 -7.56 10.99 -9.95
C GLU A 186 -6.79 11.37 -8.69
N ILE A 187 -7.36 11.12 -7.49
CA ILE A 187 -6.64 11.32 -6.22
C ILE A 187 -5.36 10.47 -6.18
N ALA A 188 -5.45 9.20 -6.59
CA ALA A 188 -4.27 8.33 -6.65
C ALA A 188 -3.19 8.84 -7.64
N GLN A 189 -3.60 9.29 -8.81
CA GLN A 189 -2.68 9.85 -9.81
C GLN A 189 -2.04 11.17 -9.35
N ILE A 190 -2.80 12.00 -8.64
CA ILE A 190 -2.32 13.24 -8.01
C ILE A 190 -1.26 12.90 -6.94
N ALA A 191 -1.57 11.94 -6.08
CA ALA A 191 -0.67 11.47 -5.03
C ALA A 191 0.64 10.93 -5.60
N GLN A 192 0.58 10.05 -6.61
CA GLN A 192 1.78 9.56 -7.30
C GLN A 192 2.61 10.68 -7.94
N ALA A 193 1.96 11.64 -8.60
CA ALA A 193 2.65 12.76 -9.22
C ALA A 193 3.36 13.64 -8.16
N ALA A 194 2.75 13.82 -6.99
CA ALA A 194 3.37 14.52 -5.86
C ALA A 194 4.63 13.78 -5.35
N GLU A 195 4.57 12.45 -5.19
CA GLU A 195 5.73 11.65 -4.77
C GLU A 195 6.87 11.72 -5.80
N ASN A 196 6.54 11.57 -7.09
CA ASN A 196 7.53 11.56 -8.15
C ASN A 196 8.19 12.94 -8.41
N LYS A 197 7.39 14.01 -8.45
CA LYS A 197 7.88 15.32 -8.87
C LYS A 197 8.37 16.21 -7.71
N PHE A 198 7.75 16.08 -6.53
CA PHE A 198 8.00 16.96 -5.39
C PHE A 198 8.80 16.27 -4.28
N PHE A 199 8.49 15.03 -3.96
CA PHE A 199 9.25 14.29 -2.95
C PHE A 199 10.56 13.74 -3.49
N GLY A 200 10.66 13.57 -4.82
CA GLY A 200 11.88 13.13 -5.50
C GLY A 200 12.13 11.63 -5.44
N LYS A 201 11.10 10.81 -5.16
CA LYS A 201 11.18 9.36 -5.13
C LYS A 201 10.31 8.77 -6.23
N PRO A 202 10.91 8.26 -7.33
CA PRO A 202 10.15 7.58 -8.38
C PRO A 202 9.39 6.37 -7.83
N CYS A 203 8.09 6.34 -8.01
CA CYS A 203 7.22 5.24 -7.61
C CYS A 203 6.21 4.88 -8.70
N GLY A 204 5.72 3.62 -8.67
CA GLY A 204 4.56 3.18 -9.45
C GLY A 204 3.25 3.72 -8.85
N LEU A 205 2.13 3.39 -9.49
CA LEU A 205 0.80 3.87 -9.08
C LEU A 205 0.07 2.90 -8.13
N LEU A 206 0.60 1.70 -7.89
CA LEU A 206 -0.04 0.65 -7.11
C LEU A 206 -0.46 1.12 -5.72
N ASP A 207 0.45 1.76 -5.00
CA ASP A 207 0.28 2.14 -3.60
C ASP A 207 -0.84 3.14 -3.42
N GLN A 208 -0.76 4.24 -4.17
CA GLN A 208 -1.74 5.32 -4.13
C GLN A 208 -3.10 4.85 -4.65
N MET A 209 -3.11 4.03 -5.71
CA MET A 209 -4.35 3.52 -6.27
C MET A 209 -5.10 2.63 -5.29
N THR A 210 -4.39 1.71 -4.65
CA THR A 210 -5.01 0.81 -3.67
C THR A 210 -5.49 1.55 -2.43
N SER A 211 -4.70 2.50 -1.92
CA SER A 211 -5.09 3.36 -0.80
C SER A 211 -6.32 4.21 -1.12
N SER A 212 -6.41 4.74 -2.34
CA SER A 212 -7.49 5.65 -2.74
C SER A 212 -8.80 4.91 -3.07
N VAL A 213 -8.73 3.78 -3.78
CA VAL A 213 -9.91 3.03 -4.24
C VAL A 213 -10.49 2.12 -3.15
N GLY A 214 -9.62 1.54 -2.32
CA GLY A 214 -10.05 0.59 -1.27
C GLY A 214 -10.37 -0.80 -1.79
N SER A 215 -10.63 -1.77 -0.89
CA SER A 215 -10.91 -3.18 -1.19
C SER A 215 -9.72 -3.90 -1.84
N PHE A 216 -9.97 -5.00 -2.55
CA PHE A 216 -9.01 -5.57 -3.48
C PHE A 216 -9.03 -4.81 -4.80
N VAL A 217 -7.88 -4.56 -5.37
CA VAL A 217 -7.73 -3.85 -6.65
C VAL A 217 -6.79 -4.64 -7.55
N GLU A 218 -7.28 -5.05 -8.71
CA GLU A 218 -6.44 -5.53 -9.81
C GLU A 218 -6.04 -4.34 -10.68
N ILE A 219 -4.76 -4.24 -11.00
CA ILE A 219 -4.22 -3.19 -11.87
C ILE A 219 -3.43 -3.84 -12.99
N ASP A 220 -3.80 -3.59 -14.25
CA ASP A 220 -3.02 -3.98 -15.43
C ASP A 220 -2.22 -2.76 -15.94
N PHE A 221 -0.91 -2.84 -15.85
CA PHE A 221 0.03 -1.82 -16.32
C PHE A 221 0.48 -2.01 -17.77
N ALA A 222 -0.27 -2.71 -18.62
CA ALA A 222 0.07 -2.85 -20.03
C ALA A 222 0.32 -1.48 -20.71
N ASP A 223 -0.46 -0.47 -20.34
CA ASP A 223 -0.18 0.95 -20.59
C ASP A 223 -0.05 1.69 -19.26
N PRO A 224 1.18 1.95 -18.76
CA PRO A 224 1.36 2.63 -17.48
C PRO A 224 0.80 4.06 -17.42
N ALA A 225 0.61 4.70 -18.56
CA ALA A 225 0.01 6.03 -18.62
C ALA A 225 -1.52 5.97 -18.43
N ASN A 226 -2.14 4.83 -18.82
CA ASN A 226 -3.57 4.58 -18.71
C ASN A 226 -3.82 3.16 -18.17
N PRO A 227 -3.45 2.85 -16.93
CA PRO A 227 -3.62 1.50 -16.38
C PRO A 227 -5.10 1.12 -16.29
N VAL A 228 -5.39 -0.15 -16.54
CA VAL A 228 -6.74 -0.68 -16.32
C VAL A 228 -6.86 -1.07 -14.85
N ILE A 229 -7.84 -0.47 -14.17
CA ILE A 229 -8.05 -0.62 -12.73
C ILE A 229 -9.40 -1.28 -12.51
N GLU A 230 -9.41 -2.37 -11.77
CA GLU A 230 -10.63 -3.07 -11.40
C GLU A 230 -10.69 -3.27 -9.89
N LYS A 231 -11.70 -2.65 -9.25
CA LYS A 231 -12.04 -2.91 -7.85
C LYS A 231 -12.80 -4.22 -7.76
N LEU A 232 -12.37 -5.10 -6.86
CA LEU A 232 -13.00 -6.40 -6.65
C LEU A 232 -13.84 -6.35 -5.37
N ASP A 233 -15.13 -6.64 -5.52
CA ASP A 233 -16.06 -6.75 -4.39
C ASP A 233 -15.95 -8.15 -3.78
N PHE A 234 -15.12 -8.28 -2.75
CA PHE A 234 -14.96 -9.50 -1.97
C PHE A 234 -15.02 -9.19 -0.48
N ASP A 235 -15.96 -9.80 0.22
CA ASP A 235 -16.09 -9.67 1.67
C ASP A 235 -15.09 -10.57 2.39
N PHE A 236 -13.88 -10.04 2.59
CA PHE A 236 -12.82 -10.75 3.30
C PHE A 236 -13.16 -11.01 4.77
N ALA A 237 -13.95 -10.15 5.40
CA ALA A 237 -14.30 -10.31 6.82
C ALA A 237 -15.14 -11.57 7.07
N SER A 238 -15.93 -12.00 6.08
CA SER A 238 -16.78 -13.20 6.19
C SER A 238 -16.08 -14.50 5.77
N CYS A 239 -14.87 -14.45 5.18
CA CYS A 239 -14.23 -15.64 4.63
C CYS A 239 -13.63 -16.60 5.69
N GLY A 240 -13.59 -16.21 6.98
CA GLY A 240 -13.06 -17.02 8.07
C GLY A 240 -11.54 -17.00 8.21
N TYR A 241 -10.86 -16.05 7.60
CA TYR A 241 -9.41 -15.85 7.63
C TYR A 241 -9.03 -14.48 8.12
N ALA A 242 -7.84 -14.37 8.69
CA ALA A 242 -7.14 -13.11 8.94
C ALA A 242 -5.98 -12.95 7.95
N LEU A 243 -5.72 -11.72 7.55
CA LEU A 243 -4.51 -11.35 6.82
C LEU A 243 -3.43 -10.99 7.84
N CYS A 244 -2.33 -11.73 7.85
CA CYS A 244 -1.20 -11.48 8.74
C CYS A 244 0.00 -10.99 7.95
N ILE A 245 0.61 -9.90 8.40
CA ILE A 245 1.93 -9.46 7.96
C ILE A 245 2.90 -9.71 9.10
N VAL A 246 3.96 -10.47 8.83
CA VAL A 246 4.99 -10.75 9.84
C VAL A 246 6.26 -9.99 9.47
N ASP A 247 6.68 -9.06 10.33
CA ASP A 247 7.97 -8.41 10.23
C ASP A 247 9.06 -9.33 10.78
N THR A 248 9.99 -9.72 9.92
CA THR A 248 11.05 -10.67 10.27
C THR A 248 12.29 -9.97 10.86
N GLY A 249 12.27 -8.64 10.99
CA GLY A 249 13.37 -7.84 11.52
C GLY A 249 14.60 -7.75 10.61
N GLY A 250 14.51 -8.19 9.36
CA GLY A 250 15.60 -8.11 8.39
C GLY A 250 15.86 -6.66 7.94
N SER A 251 17.14 -6.27 7.86
CA SER A 251 17.52 -4.94 7.39
C SER A 251 17.56 -4.83 5.88
N HIS A 252 16.98 -3.75 5.34
CA HIS A 252 17.03 -3.39 3.91
C HIS A 252 18.27 -2.57 3.53
N SER A 253 19.12 -2.17 4.49
CA SER A 253 20.16 -1.14 4.31
C SER A 253 21.17 -1.48 3.25
N ASP A 254 21.51 -2.64 2.88
CA ASP A 254 22.55 -2.98 1.89
C ASP A 254 21.99 -3.76 0.68
N LEU A 255 20.68 -3.67 0.44
CA LEU A 255 19.98 -4.50 -0.54
C LEU A 255 19.55 -3.76 -1.81
N THR A 256 19.88 -2.48 -1.95
CA THR A 256 19.49 -1.65 -3.11
C THR A 256 19.88 -2.30 -4.43
N ASP A 257 21.09 -2.88 -4.53
CA ASP A 257 21.57 -3.57 -5.73
C ASP A 257 20.75 -4.82 -6.06
N GLU A 258 20.27 -5.55 -5.02
CA GLU A 258 19.46 -6.75 -5.21
C GLU A 258 18.08 -6.39 -5.79
N TYR A 259 17.46 -5.32 -5.28
CA TYR A 259 16.20 -4.79 -5.81
C TYR A 259 16.36 -4.30 -7.26
N ALA A 260 17.41 -3.52 -7.52
CA ALA A 260 17.71 -3.02 -8.85
C ALA A 260 17.99 -4.17 -9.84
N ALA A 261 18.63 -5.25 -9.37
CA ALA A 261 18.93 -6.42 -10.19
C ALA A 261 17.67 -7.18 -10.64
N VAL A 262 16.59 -7.22 -9.84
CA VAL A 262 15.35 -7.88 -10.27
C VAL A 262 14.82 -7.24 -11.53
N ARG A 263 14.65 -5.92 -11.51
CA ARG A 263 14.16 -5.16 -12.66
C ARG A 263 15.12 -5.26 -13.85
N LYS A 264 16.40 -4.95 -13.63
CA LYS A 264 17.41 -4.92 -14.70
C LYS A 264 17.56 -6.26 -15.43
N GLU A 265 17.47 -7.38 -14.72
CA GLU A 265 17.59 -8.69 -15.34
C GLU A 265 16.35 -9.05 -16.15
N MET A 266 15.15 -8.69 -15.71
CA MET A 266 13.93 -8.84 -16.52
C MET A 266 14.00 -7.97 -17.79
N GLU A 267 14.41 -6.70 -17.66
CA GLU A 267 14.57 -5.79 -18.79
C GLU A 267 15.64 -6.30 -19.77
N SER A 268 16.75 -6.88 -19.31
CA SER A 268 17.80 -7.43 -20.20
C SER A 268 17.29 -8.56 -21.10
N VAL A 269 16.32 -9.36 -20.61
CA VAL A 269 15.67 -10.40 -21.44
C VAL A 269 14.77 -9.75 -22.49
N ALA A 270 14.01 -8.73 -22.14
CA ALA A 270 13.18 -7.99 -23.09
C ALA A 270 14.05 -7.29 -24.17
N GLU A 271 15.12 -6.62 -23.75
CA GLU A 271 16.07 -5.95 -24.64
C GLU A 271 16.73 -6.92 -25.63
N TYR A 272 17.09 -8.15 -25.20
CA TYR A 272 17.61 -9.19 -26.08
C TYR A 272 16.63 -9.52 -27.22
N LEU A 273 15.33 -9.46 -26.95
CA LEU A 273 14.25 -9.67 -27.94
C LEU A 273 13.77 -8.36 -28.61
N GLY A 274 14.52 -7.24 -28.45
CA GLY A 274 14.24 -5.96 -29.10
C GLY A 274 13.06 -5.20 -28.52
N LYS A 275 12.72 -5.46 -27.23
CA LYS A 275 11.64 -4.82 -26.49
C LYS A 275 12.17 -4.09 -25.26
N SER A 276 11.34 -3.22 -24.70
CA SER A 276 11.71 -2.45 -23.50
C SER A 276 11.41 -3.19 -22.20
N VAL A 277 10.31 -3.93 -22.17
CA VAL A 277 9.81 -4.65 -21.00
C VAL A 277 9.24 -6.02 -21.40
N LEU A 278 9.16 -6.94 -20.44
CA LEU A 278 8.68 -8.31 -20.70
C LEU A 278 7.21 -8.37 -21.14
N ARG A 279 6.39 -7.40 -20.78
CA ARG A 279 4.99 -7.34 -21.22
C ARG A 279 4.84 -7.24 -22.74
N GLU A 280 5.81 -6.67 -23.42
CA GLU A 280 5.84 -6.52 -24.89
C GLU A 280 6.36 -7.76 -25.62
N VAL A 281 6.86 -8.74 -24.88
CA VAL A 281 7.41 -10.01 -25.41
C VAL A 281 6.38 -11.11 -25.23
N ASP A 282 6.09 -11.83 -26.32
CA ASP A 282 5.27 -13.04 -26.26
C ASP A 282 5.99 -14.17 -25.54
N GLU A 283 5.33 -14.89 -24.64
CA GLU A 283 5.94 -15.98 -23.85
C GLU A 283 6.45 -17.12 -24.74
N ASP A 284 5.78 -17.42 -25.86
CA ASP A 284 6.21 -18.44 -26.81
C ASP A 284 7.48 -18.00 -27.55
N GLU A 285 7.62 -16.69 -27.84
CA GLU A 285 8.84 -16.12 -28.43
C GLU A 285 10.01 -16.21 -27.44
N PHE A 286 9.78 -15.86 -26.17
CA PHE A 286 10.76 -16.05 -25.10
C PHE A 286 11.20 -17.51 -25.00
N MET A 287 10.27 -18.45 -24.94
CA MET A 287 10.58 -19.89 -24.83
C MET A 287 11.33 -20.46 -26.05
N LYS A 288 11.04 -20.00 -27.26
CA LYS A 288 11.78 -20.38 -28.47
C LYS A 288 13.25 -19.96 -28.44
N ASN A 289 13.54 -18.82 -27.81
CA ASN A 289 14.89 -18.24 -27.78
C ASN A 289 15.61 -18.48 -26.44
N ILE A 290 15.06 -19.30 -25.53
CA ILE A 290 15.54 -19.45 -24.15
C ILE A 290 17.02 -19.81 -24.03
N ALA A 291 17.56 -20.64 -24.96
CA ALA A 291 18.96 -21.05 -24.94
C ALA A 291 19.90 -19.87 -25.22
N ASP A 292 19.55 -19.04 -26.18
CA ASP A 292 20.34 -17.88 -26.59
C ASP A 292 20.21 -16.75 -25.56
N ILE A 293 19.03 -16.54 -25.03
CA ILE A 293 18.76 -15.59 -23.91
C ILE A 293 19.62 -16.02 -22.70
N ARG A 294 19.59 -17.29 -22.32
CA ARG A 294 20.44 -17.84 -21.26
C ARG A 294 21.90 -17.53 -21.44
N SER A 295 22.39 -17.74 -22.66
CA SER A 295 23.81 -17.49 -23.01
C SER A 295 24.18 -16.01 -22.92
N SER A 296 23.25 -15.11 -23.23
CA SER A 296 23.46 -13.66 -23.24
C SER A 296 23.19 -12.99 -21.87
N CYS A 297 22.08 -13.34 -21.23
CA CYS A 297 21.59 -12.65 -20.02
C CYS A 297 21.86 -13.45 -18.73
N GLY A 298 22.15 -14.75 -18.83
CA GLY A 298 22.40 -15.64 -17.69
C GLY A 298 21.16 -16.33 -17.14
N ASP A 299 21.39 -17.36 -16.30
CA ASP A 299 20.32 -18.24 -15.77
C ASP A 299 19.30 -17.47 -14.92
N ARG A 300 19.77 -16.54 -14.07
CA ARG A 300 18.88 -15.81 -13.16
C ARG A 300 17.94 -14.86 -13.88
N ALA A 301 18.40 -14.20 -14.94
CA ALA A 301 17.55 -13.35 -15.78
C ALA A 301 16.43 -14.17 -16.45
N VAL A 302 16.76 -15.37 -16.96
CA VAL A 302 15.77 -16.30 -17.51
C VAL A 302 14.74 -16.73 -16.45
N LEU A 303 15.18 -17.11 -15.25
CA LEU A 303 14.29 -17.49 -14.15
C LEU A 303 13.36 -16.34 -13.74
N ARG A 304 13.87 -15.12 -13.68
CA ARG A 304 13.08 -13.91 -13.38
C ARG A 304 12.05 -13.60 -14.46
N ALA A 305 12.39 -13.79 -15.73
CA ALA A 305 11.43 -13.69 -16.82
C ALA A 305 10.33 -14.77 -16.72
N MET A 306 10.68 -16.02 -16.41
CA MET A 306 9.68 -17.08 -16.14
C MET A 306 8.78 -16.74 -14.95
N HIS A 307 9.33 -16.14 -13.89
CA HIS A 307 8.54 -15.63 -12.79
C HIS A 307 7.54 -14.57 -13.27
N PHE A 308 7.99 -13.59 -14.05
CA PHE A 308 7.15 -12.52 -14.59
C PHE A 308 5.93 -13.08 -15.33
N TYR A 309 6.14 -13.94 -16.35
CA TYR A 309 5.02 -14.51 -17.11
C TYR A 309 4.06 -15.30 -16.22
N GLY A 310 4.61 -16.16 -15.36
CA GLY A 310 3.81 -16.98 -14.45
C GLY A 310 3.01 -16.14 -13.45
N ASP A 311 3.63 -15.13 -12.85
CA ASP A 311 2.97 -14.31 -11.80
C ASP A 311 1.97 -13.32 -12.41
N ASN A 312 2.29 -12.76 -13.58
CA ASN A 312 1.36 -11.94 -14.36
C ASN A 312 0.05 -12.70 -14.69
N ALA A 313 0.15 -13.96 -15.12
CA ALA A 313 -1.01 -14.82 -15.38
C ALA A 313 -1.74 -15.26 -14.09
N ARG A 314 -1.03 -15.38 -12.94
CA ARG A 314 -1.65 -15.72 -11.65
C ARG A 314 -2.51 -14.60 -11.11
N VAL A 315 -2.16 -13.33 -11.34
CA VAL A 315 -2.99 -12.18 -10.92
C VAL A 315 -4.39 -12.29 -11.48
N GLU A 316 -4.55 -12.56 -12.78
CA GLU A 316 -5.88 -12.77 -13.39
C GLU A 316 -6.66 -13.91 -12.72
N LYS A 317 -5.98 -15.01 -12.40
CA LYS A 317 -6.60 -16.17 -11.74
C LYS A 317 -6.97 -15.88 -10.28
N GLN A 318 -6.14 -15.11 -9.56
CA GLN A 318 -6.44 -14.65 -8.21
C GLN A 318 -7.66 -13.73 -8.21
N ALA A 319 -7.72 -12.76 -9.12
CA ALA A 319 -8.86 -11.86 -9.27
C ALA A 319 -10.14 -12.60 -9.66
N ALA A 320 -10.07 -13.53 -10.60
CA ALA A 320 -11.20 -14.37 -10.99
C ALA A 320 -11.72 -15.22 -9.82
N ALA A 321 -10.82 -15.79 -9.02
CA ALA A 321 -11.20 -16.58 -7.84
C ALA A 321 -11.92 -15.71 -6.78
N LEU A 322 -11.43 -14.49 -6.52
CA LEU A 322 -12.11 -13.56 -5.61
C LEU A 322 -13.50 -13.15 -6.13
N LYS A 323 -13.63 -12.82 -7.42
CA LYS A 323 -14.93 -12.52 -8.07
C LYS A 323 -15.93 -13.66 -7.95
N ALA A 324 -15.44 -14.91 -8.02
CA ALA A 324 -16.26 -16.11 -7.87
C ALA A 324 -16.55 -16.49 -6.41
N GLY A 325 -15.98 -15.80 -5.43
CA GLY A 325 -16.05 -16.18 -4.02
C GLY A 325 -15.28 -17.48 -3.69
N ASP A 326 -14.40 -17.95 -4.60
CA ASP A 326 -13.60 -19.17 -4.43
C ASP A 326 -12.27 -18.88 -3.73
N PHE A 327 -12.35 -18.74 -2.41
CA PHE A 327 -11.18 -18.42 -1.59
C PHE A 327 -10.16 -19.58 -1.53
N GLU A 328 -10.60 -20.83 -1.74
CA GLU A 328 -9.69 -21.98 -1.79
C GLU A 328 -8.78 -21.91 -3.02
N THR A 329 -9.36 -21.63 -4.20
CA THR A 329 -8.58 -21.40 -5.43
C THR A 329 -7.68 -20.18 -5.31
N PHE A 330 -8.16 -19.10 -4.68
CA PHE A 330 -7.34 -17.90 -4.41
C PHE A 330 -6.11 -18.26 -3.57
N LYS A 331 -6.26 -18.96 -2.43
CA LYS A 331 -5.15 -19.40 -1.57
C LYS A 331 -4.12 -20.25 -2.33
N LYS A 332 -4.58 -21.16 -3.19
CA LYS A 332 -3.69 -21.95 -4.04
C LYS A 332 -2.78 -21.06 -4.87
N TYR A 333 -3.33 -20.02 -5.51
CA TYR A 333 -2.50 -19.11 -6.32
C TYR A 333 -1.59 -18.19 -5.49
N ILE A 334 -1.94 -17.88 -4.25
CA ILE A 334 -1.02 -17.21 -3.30
C ILE A 334 0.20 -18.09 -3.03
N ILE A 335 0.01 -19.38 -2.73
CA ILE A 335 1.11 -20.32 -2.49
C ILE A 335 1.97 -20.50 -3.74
N GLU A 336 1.36 -20.63 -4.93
CA GLU A 336 2.09 -20.74 -6.20
C GLU A 336 2.92 -19.48 -6.48
N SER A 337 2.39 -18.28 -6.20
CA SER A 337 3.13 -17.02 -6.32
C SER A 337 4.32 -16.98 -5.34
N GLY A 338 4.10 -17.37 -4.08
CA GLY A 338 5.17 -17.47 -3.08
C GLY A 338 6.29 -18.44 -3.48
N ARG A 339 5.92 -19.61 -4.02
CA ARG A 339 6.89 -20.58 -4.54
C ARG A 339 7.65 -20.03 -5.76
N SER A 340 6.96 -19.34 -6.67
CA SER A 340 7.59 -18.69 -7.82
C SER A 340 8.56 -17.58 -7.39
N SER A 341 8.19 -16.77 -6.40
CA SER A 341 9.09 -15.78 -5.79
C SER A 341 10.35 -16.43 -5.22
N TYR A 342 10.20 -17.56 -4.49
CA TYR A 342 11.33 -18.27 -3.90
C TYR A 342 12.23 -18.91 -4.95
N MET A 343 11.64 -19.64 -5.91
CA MET A 343 12.39 -20.51 -6.85
C MET A 343 12.91 -19.75 -8.07
N TYR A 344 12.13 -18.80 -8.60
CA TYR A 344 12.40 -18.16 -9.88
C TYR A 344 12.83 -16.70 -9.72
N ASN A 345 12.06 -15.87 -9.01
CA ASN A 345 12.45 -14.49 -8.75
C ASN A 345 13.64 -14.37 -7.82
N GLN A 346 13.76 -15.32 -6.87
CA GLN A 346 14.86 -15.41 -5.89
C GLN A 346 15.00 -14.13 -5.07
N ASN A 347 13.88 -13.58 -4.64
CA ASN A 347 13.83 -12.37 -3.80
C ASN A 347 13.46 -12.66 -2.34
N VAL A 348 13.69 -13.88 -1.84
CA VAL A 348 13.37 -14.26 -0.46
C VAL A 348 14.55 -14.04 0.49
N TYR A 349 15.79 -14.16 -0.01
CA TYR A 349 17.01 -13.86 0.73
C TYR A 349 18.12 -13.37 -0.21
N SER A 350 19.11 -12.65 0.35
CA SER A 350 20.27 -12.21 -0.41
C SER A 350 21.42 -13.19 -0.26
N CYS A 351 22.08 -13.52 -1.37
CA CYS A 351 23.31 -14.31 -1.36
C CYS A 351 24.50 -13.58 -0.71
N LYS A 352 24.41 -12.24 -0.55
CA LYS A 352 25.43 -11.45 0.15
C LYS A 352 25.52 -11.79 1.64
N LYS A 353 24.39 -12.24 2.24
CA LYS A 353 24.26 -12.62 3.65
C LYS A 353 23.56 -13.97 3.77
N ALA A 354 24.13 -15.00 3.20
CA ALA A 354 23.51 -16.33 3.08
C ALA A 354 23.12 -16.99 4.44
N SER A 355 23.73 -16.59 5.54
CA SER A 355 23.39 -17.06 6.90
C SER A 355 22.19 -16.30 7.51
N GLU A 356 21.82 -15.14 6.97
CA GLU A 356 20.72 -14.30 7.47
C GLU A 356 19.51 -14.44 6.53
N GLN A 357 18.61 -15.36 6.84
CA GLN A 357 17.44 -15.68 6.01
C GLN A 357 16.13 -15.62 6.82
N PRO A 358 15.80 -14.49 7.46
CA PRO A 358 14.65 -14.42 8.33
C PRO A 358 13.31 -14.60 7.57
N VAL A 359 13.21 -14.09 6.35
CA VAL A 359 12.03 -14.29 5.48
C VAL A 359 11.84 -15.76 5.14
N SER A 360 12.91 -16.50 4.76
CA SER A 360 12.86 -17.94 4.50
C SER A 360 12.40 -18.73 5.73
N LEU A 361 12.90 -18.36 6.93
CA LEU A 361 12.51 -18.98 8.18
C LEU A 361 11.01 -18.74 8.46
N ALA A 362 10.51 -17.52 8.31
CA ALA A 362 9.12 -17.19 8.51
C ALA A 362 8.19 -17.94 7.54
N LEU A 363 8.59 -18.06 6.26
CA LEU A 363 7.84 -18.85 5.27
C LEU A 363 7.79 -20.34 5.65
N SER A 364 8.90 -20.91 6.09
CA SER A 364 8.96 -22.33 6.51
C SER A 364 8.10 -22.60 7.75
N LEU A 365 8.06 -21.67 8.71
CA LEU A 365 7.19 -21.77 9.89
C LEU A 365 5.72 -21.64 9.51
N SER A 366 5.40 -20.74 8.57
CA SER A 366 4.05 -20.60 8.02
C SER A 366 3.61 -21.87 7.31
N GLU A 367 4.45 -22.46 6.45
CA GLU A 367 4.16 -23.73 5.79
C GLU A 367 3.87 -24.82 6.82
N LYS A 368 4.73 -24.97 7.83
CA LYS A 368 4.56 -26.00 8.86
C LYS A 368 3.22 -25.92 9.61
N LEU A 369 2.70 -24.70 9.83
CA LEU A 369 1.45 -24.51 10.58
C LEU A 369 0.21 -24.43 9.69
N LEU A 370 0.35 -23.91 8.48
CA LEU A 370 -0.76 -23.53 7.61
C LEU A 370 -0.96 -24.47 6.41
N ASP A 371 -0.07 -25.46 6.19
CA ASP A 371 -0.22 -26.39 5.06
C ASP A 371 -1.58 -27.08 5.09
N GLY A 372 -2.25 -27.09 3.93
CA GLY A 372 -3.60 -27.62 3.75
C GLY A 372 -4.74 -26.75 4.30
N CYS A 373 -4.46 -25.62 4.96
CA CYS A 373 -5.54 -24.77 5.50
C CYS A 373 -5.38 -23.27 5.28
N GLY A 374 -4.16 -22.75 5.17
CA GLY A 374 -3.88 -21.35 4.95
C GLY A 374 -3.11 -21.08 3.66
N ALA A 375 -2.55 -19.87 3.53
CA ALA A 375 -1.64 -19.50 2.45
C ALA A 375 -0.58 -18.52 2.95
N TRP A 376 0.58 -18.49 2.30
CA TRP A 376 1.70 -17.63 2.70
C TRP A 376 2.60 -17.33 1.50
N ARG A 377 3.25 -16.17 1.55
CA ARG A 377 4.23 -15.74 0.55
C ARG A 377 5.15 -14.64 1.10
N VAL A 378 6.25 -14.35 0.41
CA VAL A 378 7.00 -13.13 0.63
C VAL A 378 6.10 -11.92 0.35
N HIS A 379 6.27 -10.83 1.10
CA HIS A 379 5.50 -9.60 0.96
C HIS A 379 6.40 -8.46 0.47
N GLY A 380 5.92 -7.69 -0.53
CA GLY A 380 6.65 -6.58 -1.12
C GLY A 380 7.92 -6.99 -1.85
N GLY A 381 8.96 -6.18 -1.80
CA GLY A 381 10.22 -6.39 -2.54
C GLY A 381 11.02 -7.64 -2.15
N GLY A 382 10.81 -8.17 -0.95
CA GLY A 382 11.52 -9.35 -0.46
C GLY A 382 12.95 -9.06 0.03
N PHE A 383 13.84 -10.06 -0.08
CA PHE A 383 15.21 -10.12 0.43
C PHE A 383 15.35 -9.94 1.95
N ALA A 384 14.52 -9.11 2.55
CA ALA A 384 14.37 -8.83 3.96
C ALA A 384 12.92 -8.36 4.25
N GLY A 385 12.63 -7.91 5.46
CA GLY A 385 11.36 -7.31 5.83
C GLY A 385 10.27 -8.33 6.14
N THR A 386 9.23 -8.39 5.33
CA THR A 386 7.97 -9.03 5.74
C THR A 386 7.55 -10.22 4.89
N ILE A 387 6.76 -11.10 5.50
CA ILE A 387 5.93 -12.10 4.81
C ILE A 387 4.46 -11.77 4.99
N GLN A 388 3.63 -12.30 4.10
CA GLN A 388 2.18 -12.25 4.16
C GLN A 388 1.62 -13.66 4.35
N ALA A 389 0.61 -13.79 5.22
CA ALA A 389 -0.10 -15.04 5.41
C ALA A 389 -1.62 -14.83 5.53
N PHE A 390 -2.39 -15.75 4.96
CA PHE A 390 -3.83 -15.87 5.14
C PHE A 390 -4.07 -17.01 6.14
N VAL A 391 -4.40 -16.64 7.37
CA VAL A 391 -4.46 -17.54 8.53
C VAL A 391 -5.91 -17.82 8.89
N PRO A 392 -6.35 -19.09 8.97
CA PRO A 392 -7.68 -19.41 9.49
C PRO A 392 -7.87 -18.84 10.91
N LEU A 393 -9.04 -18.25 11.19
CA LEU A 393 -9.30 -17.61 12.49
C LEU A 393 -9.09 -18.54 13.68
N ASN A 394 -9.38 -19.85 13.53
CA ASN A 394 -9.16 -20.85 14.59
C ASN A 394 -7.68 -21.21 14.83
N LYS A 395 -6.77 -20.73 13.99
CA LYS A 395 -5.30 -20.90 14.15
C LYS A 395 -4.58 -19.58 14.40
N LEU A 396 -5.31 -18.47 14.48
CA LEU A 396 -4.72 -17.14 14.50
C LEU A 396 -3.83 -16.89 15.73
N ASP A 397 -4.29 -17.28 16.91
CA ASP A 397 -3.52 -17.11 18.15
C ASP A 397 -2.24 -17.97 18.13
N GLU A 398 -2.37 -19.24 17.71
CA GLU A 398 -1.22 -20.15 17.58
C GLU A 398 -0.18 -19.61 16.57
N TYR A 399 -0.65 -19.08 15.43
CA TYR A 399 0.22 -18.49 14.42
C TYR A 399 0.94 -17.26 14.93
N LYS A 400 0.21 -16.34 15.55
CA LYS A 400 0.75 -15.12 16.16
C LYS A 400 1.80 -15.45 17.21
N ASP A 401 1.47 -16.32 18.17
CA ASP A 401 2.37 -16.71 19.24
C ASP A 401 3.66 -17.34 18.71
N LEU A 402 3.56 -18.19 17.66
CA LEU A 402 4.73 -18.77 17.01
C LEU A 402 5.62 -17.70 16.37
N MET A 403 5.02 -16.79 15.60
CA MET A 403 5.79 -15.76 14.90
C MET A 403 6.42 -14.76 15.87
N GLU A 404 5.68 -14.29 16.87
CA GLU A 404 6.20 -13.37 17.88
C GLU A 404 7.26 -14.00 18.79
N LYS A 405 7.19 -15.30 19.03
CA LYS A 405 8.23 -16.03 19.76
C LYS A 405 9.55 -16.04 19.01
N VAL A 406 9.53 -16.07 17.68
CA VAL A 406 10.73 -16.16 16.84
C VAL A 406 11.25 -14.78 16.44
N PHE A 407 10.36 -13.86 16.06
CA PHE A 407 10.72 -12.57 15.50
C PHE A 407 10.55 -11.38 16.46
N GLY A 408 10.05 -11.65 17.66
CA GLY A 408 9.84 -10.64 18.71
C GLY A 408 8.37 -10.25 18.89
N SER A 409 8.05 -9.79 20.09
CA SER A 409 6.69 -9.34 20.42
C SER A 409 6.27 -8.19 19.51
N GLY A 410 5.04 -8.27 18.96
CA GLY A 410 4.49 -7.28 18.05
C GLY A 410 4.95 -7.41 16.59
N SER A 411 5.71 -8.46 16.24
CA SER A 411 6.14 -8.69 14.84
C SER A 411 5.03 -9.21 13.93
N CYS A 412 3.93 -9.76 14.48
CA CYS A 412 2.81 -10.30 13.72
C CYS A 412 1.61 -9.32 13.76
N TYR A 413 1.42 -8.61 12.65
CA TYR A 413 0.29 -7.67 12.48
C TYR A 413 -0.91 -8.39 11.90
N ILE A 414 -2.02 -8.38 12.64
CA ILE A 414 -3.29 -8.94 12.19
C ILE A 414 -4.08 -7.83 11.51
N LEU A 415 -4.34 -8.00 10.22
CA LEU A 415 -5.00 -7.03 9.38
C LEU A 415 -6.33 -7.57 8.85
N SER A 416 -7.18 -6.65 8.42
CA SER A 416 -8.35 -6.92 7.59
C SER A 416 -8.30 -6.09 6.33
N VAL A 417 -9.00 -6.53 5.29
CA VAL A 417 -9.16 -5.75 4.07
C VAL A 417 -10.25 -4.71 4.30
N ARG A 418 -9.91 -3.45 4.07
CA ARG A 418 -10.83 -2.34 4.22
C ARG A 418 -11.59 -2.11 2.90
N PRO A 419 -12.95 -2.08 2.90
CA PRO A 419 -13.74 -2.05 1.67
C PRO A 419 -13.72 -0.70 0.94
N VAL A 420 -13.26 0.37 1.60
CA VAL A 420 -13.23 1.75 1.07
C VAL A 420 -11.86 2.38 1.24
N GLY A 421 -11.49 3.23 0.31
CA GLY A 421 -10.24 3.98 0.32
C GLY A 421 -10.28 5.25 1.18
N GLY A 422 -9.81 6.37 0.63
CA GLY A 422 -9.88 7.67 1.27
C GLY A 422 -11.32 8.13 1.47
N VAL A 423 -11.69 8.54 2.70
CA VAL A 423 -13.08 8.95 3.04
C VAL A 423 -13.11 10.13 4.00
N GLU A 424 -14.21 10.93 3.94
CA GLU A 424 -14.72 11.76 5.03
C GLU A 424 -15.76 10.94 5.82
N LEU A 425 -15.74 11.06 7.18
CA LEU A 425 -16.69 10.40 8.07
C LEU A 425 -17.88 11.29 8.39
#